data_7b1b69045b3b21bf19e8d8be14225b63
#
_entry.id   7b1b69045b3b21bf19e8d8be14225b63
#
_cell.length_a   1.000
_cell.length_b   1.000
_cell.length_c   1.000
_cell.angle_alpha   90.00
_cell.angle_beta   90.00
_cell.angle_gamma   90.00
#
_symmetry.space_group_name_H-M   'P 1'
#
loop_
_entity.id
_entity.type
_entity.pdbx_description
1 polymer ?
#
loop_
_entity_poly.entity_id
_entity_poly.type
_entity_poly.pdbx_seq_one_letter_code
_entity_poly.pdbx_strand_id
1 'polypeptide(L)'
;AWGTPLEIKTPYVEAWFGDFGAVLLEYSVPVSILLAIPIMLLIGVVIERGLIKHFYKRPHADQILVTFGLAIVMQEIIKAIFGANPIPQPAPEIFAGSADVGSWLGLKAGSVVYPWWRMVYLAFSAFVIAAVFCFLQFTTFGMVVRAGMADRETVGLMGIDIDRRFTIVFGLAAIV
;
A
#
# COMPACT_ATOMS: atom_id res chain seq x y z
N ALA A 1 -19.96 15.82 23.69
CA ALA A 1 -19.28 16.43 22.59
C ALA A 1 -17.98 15.66 22.38
N TRP A 2 -17.96 14.80 21.40
CA TRP A 2 -16.75 14.09 20.99
C TRP A 2 -15.97 15.05 20.10
N GLY A 3 -14.79 15.48 20.58
CA GLY A 3 -13.93 16.34 19.80
C GLY A 3 -13.62 15.73 18.44
N THR A 4 -13.54 16.55 17.42
CA THR A 4 -13.21 16.10 16.08
C THR A 4 -11.82 15.44 16.09
N PRO A 5 -11.58 14.38 15.31
CA PRO A 5 -10.27 13.71 15.23
C PRO A 5 -9.10 14.65 14.93
N LEU A 6 -9.39 15.83 14.37
CA LEU A 6 -8.42 16.89 14.05
C LEU A 6 -7.92 17.61 15.31
N GLU A 7 -8.75 17.79 16.34
CA GLU A 7 -8.33 18.43 17.61
C GLU A 7 -7.40 17.55 18.44
N ILE A 8 -7.43 16.23 18.23
CA ILE A 8 -6.57 15.29 18.94
C ILE A 8 -5.18 15.18 18.31
N LYS A 9 -5.03 15.49 17.01
CA LYS A 9 -3.76 15.29 16.28
C LYS A 9 -2.78 16.46 16.38
N THR A 10 -3.28 17.68 16.43
CA THR A 10 -2.45 18.88 16.43
C THR A 10 -1.59 19.06 17.69
N PRO A 11 -2.11 18.89 18.91
CA PRO A 11 -1.34 19.19 20.10
C PRO A 11 -0.15 18.26 20.34
N TYR A 12 -0.22 16.99 19.88
CA TYR A 12 0.87 16.03 20.11
C TYR A 12 2.04 16.25 19.14
N VAL A 13 1.77 16.51 17.87
CA VAL A 13 2.82 16.71 16.85
C VAL A 13 3.52 18.05 17.07
N GLU A 14 2.78 19.11 17.39
CA GLU A 14 3.36 20.42 17.70
C GLU A 14 4.13 20.41 19.02
N ALA A 15 3.64 19.68 20.05
CA ALA A 15 4.34 19.57 21.34
C ALA A 15 5.68 18.81 21.24
N TRP A 16 5.78 17.86 20.31
CA TRP A 16 7.00 17.03 20.15
C TRP A 16 7.99 17.59 19.13
N PHE A 17 7.52 18.28 18.09
CA PHE A 17 8.33 18.72 16.96
C PHE A 17 8.33 20.25 16.75
N GLY A 18 7.62 21.04 17.59
CA GLY A 18 7.59 22.48 17.48
C GLY A 18 7.20 22.99 16.08
N ASP A 19 7.88 24.02 15.57
CA ASP A 19 7.62 24.61 14.25
C ASP A 19 7.75 23.60 13.09
N PHE A 20 8.59 22.58 13.24
CA PHE A 20 8.69 21.48 12.27
C PHE A 20 7.42 20.62 12.24
N GLY A 21 6.71 20.51 13.37
CA GLY A 21 5.43 19.86 13.45
C GLY A 21 4.34 20.52 12.59
N ALA A 22 4.34 21.85 12.52
CA ALA A 22 3.40 22.60 11.69
C ALA A 22 3.61 22.30 10.19
N VAL A 23 4.86 22.27 9.74
CA VAL A 23 5.21 21.89 8.35
C VAL A 23 4.83 20.44 8.04
N LEU A 24 5.06 19.51 8.99
CA LEU A 24 4.62 18.12 8.85
C LEU A 24 3.11 17.96 8.72
N LEU A 25 2.34 18.82 9.38
CA LEU A 25 0.88 18.81 9.29
C LEU A 25 0.39 19.39 7.97
N GLU A 26 1.02 20.43 7.44
CA GLU A 26 0.71 21.00 6.13
C GLU A 26 0.94 19.97 5.00
N TYR A 27 2.04 19.20 5.09
CA TYR A 27 2.35 18.11 4.15
C TYR A 27 1.99 16.72 4.71
N SER A 28 0.92 16.62 5.50
CA SER A 28 0.55 15.39 6.21
C SER A 28 0.38 14.17 5.30
N VAL A 29 -0.18 14.35 4.09
CA VAL A 29 -0.41 13.25 3.15
C VAL A 29 0.91 12.70 2.57
N PRO A 30 1.79 13.49 1.94
CA PRO A 30 3.05 12.97 1.41
C PRO A 30 3.98 12.45 2.52
N VAL A 31 4.00 13.08 3.69
CA VAL A 31 4.80 12.61 4.83
C VAL A 31 4.28 11.26 5.35
N SER A 32 2.96 11.09 5.45
CA SER A 32 2.36 9.82 5.87
C SER A 32 2.68 8.69 4.88
N ILE A 33 2.63 8.95 3.59
CA ILE A 33 3.00 7.98 2.56
C ILE A 33 4.48 7.59 2.71
N LEU A 34 5.36 8.57 2.88
CA LEU A 34 6.80 8.33 3.00
C LEU A 34 7.15 7.53 4.25
N LEU A 35 6.46 7.76 5.37
CA LEU A 35 6.61 7.00 6.60
C LEU A 35 5.97 5.60 6.52
N ALA A 36 4.89 5.46 5.77
CA ALA A 36 4.21 4.17 5.59
C ALA A 36 5.10 3.17 4.83
N ILE A 37 5.90 3.62 3.87
CA ILE A 37 6.77 2.76 3.05
C ILE A 37 7.69 1.87 3.92
N PRO A 38 8.56 2.41 4.80
CA PRO A 38 9.45 1.59 5.60
C PRO A 38 8.71 0.73 6.62
N ILE A 39 7.61 1.22 7.17
CA ILE A 39 6.78 0.47 8.13
C ILE A 39 6.14 -0.74 7.43
N MET A 40 5.54 -0.55 6.28
CA MET A 40 4.90 -1.61 5.50
C MET A 40 5.93 -2.63 4.99
N LEU A 41 7.10 -2.16 4.56
CA LEU A 41 8.20 -3.05 4.17
C LEU A 41 8.64 -3.92 5.34
N LEU A 42 8.80 -3.35 6.52
CA LEU A 42 9.18 -4.08 7.72
C LEU A 42 8.12 -5.13 8.09
N ILE A 43 6.85 -4.74 8.11
CA ILE A 43 5.74 -5.66 8.38
C ILE A 43 5.71 -6.76 7.34
N GLY A 44 5.83 -6.44 6.05
CA GLY A 44 5.86 -7.42 4.96
C GLY A 44 6.99 -8.43 5.12
N VAL A 45 8.21 -7.98 5.41
CA VAL A 45 9.38 -8.86 5.60
C VAL A 45 9.21 -9.72 6.84
N VAL A 46 8.66 -9.19 7.94
CA VAL A 46 8.40 -9.95 9.16
C VAL A 46 7.38 -11.06 8.92
N ILE A 47 6.29 -10.75 8.24
CA ILE A 47 5.24 -11.71 7.88
C ILE A 47 5.79 -12.78 6.94
N GLU A 48 6.52 -12.36 5.91
CA GLU A 48 7.09 -13.28 4.93
C GLU A 48 8.06 -14.26 5.60
N ARG A 49 9.05 -13.77 6.33
CA ARG A 49 10.05 -14.61 6.98
C ARG A 49 9.51 -15.42 8.15
N GLY A 50 8.59 -14.84 8.91
CA GLY A 50 8.02 -15.48 10.10
C GLY A 50 6.98 -16.54 9.76
N LEU A 51 6.19 -16.33 8.72
CA LEU A 51 5.05 -17.20 8.42
C LEU A 51 5.12 -17.77 6.99
N ILE A 52 5.07 -16.94 5.96
CA ILE A 52 4.80 -17.36 4.59
C ILE A 52 5.92 -18.23 4.02
N LYS A 53 7.17 -17.92 4.33
CA LYS A 53 8.33 -18.68 3.89
C LYS A 53 8.23 -20.17 4.23
N HIS A 54 7.64 -20.53 5.36
CA HIS A 54 7.49 -21.92 5.80
C HIS A 54 6.49 -22.70 4.95
N PHE A 55 5.59 -22.00 4.24
CA PHE A 55 4.57 -22.60 3.39
C PHE A 55 4.95 -22.66 1.91
N TYR A 56 6.09 -22.10 1.50
CA TYR A 56 6.53 -22.15 0.10
C TYR A 56 6.70 -23.55 -0.47
N LYS A 57 6.97 -24.54 0.37
CA LYS A 57 7.11 -25.95 -0.02
C LYS A 57 5.82 -26.75 0.15
N ARG A 58 4.74 -26.11 0.59
CA ARG A 58 3.44 -26.75 0.82
C ARG A 58 2.55 -26.63 -0.42
N PRO A 59 1.51 -27.49 -0.56
CA PRO A 59 0.53 -27.38 -1.61
C PRO A 59 -0.11 -25.99 -1.65
N HIS A 60 -0.59 -25.58 -2.83
CA HIS A 60 -1.23 -24.27 -3.04
C HIS A 60 -2.42 -24.03 -2.10
N ALA A 61 -3.19 -25.08 -1.78
CA ALA A 61 -4.32 -24.99 -0.87
C ALA A 61 -3.91 -24.49 0.53
N ASP A 62 -2.80 -25.00 1.06
CA ASP A 62 -2.29 -24.60 2.38
C ASP A 62 -1.83 -23.14 2.37
N GLN A 63 -1.20 -22.69 1.28
CA GLN A 63 -0.77 -21.31 1.11
C GLN A 63 -1.95 -20.33 1.10
N ILE A 64 -3.03 -20.67 0.37
CA ILE A 64 -4.25 -19.87 0.33
C ILE A 64 -4.89 -19.79 1.73
N LEU A 65 -4.99 -20.94 2.42
CA LEU A 65 -5.58 -20.99 3.75
C LEU A 65 -4.82 -20.11 4.77
N VAL A 66 -3.50 -20.18 4.75
CA VAL A 66 -2.64 -19.40 5.66
C VAL A 66 -2.71 -17.92 5.36
N THR A 67 -2.68 -17.52 4.09
CA THR A 67 -2.79 -16.10 3.72
C THR A 67 -4.16 -15.53 4.07
N PHE A 68 -5.23 -16.30 3.89
CA PHE A 68 -6.58 -15.90 4.28
C PHE A 68 -6.72 -15.78 5.80
N GLY A 69 -6.20 -16.76 6.56
CA GLY A 69 -6.18 -16.69 8.02
C GLY A 69 -5.36 -15.50 8.53
N LEU A 70 -4.21 -15.23 7.92
CA LEU A 70 -3.39 -14.06 8.23
C LEU A 70 -4.15 -12.75 8.00
N ALA A 71 -4.88 -12.64 6.87
CA ALA A 71 -5.66 -11.45 6.56
C ALA A 71 -6.73 -11.16 7.63
N ILE A 72 -7.43 -12.20 8.11
CA ILE A 72 -8.42 -12.08 9.18
C ILE A 72 -7.74 -11.62 10.48
N VAL A 73 -6.63 -12.24 10.87
CA VAL A 73 -5.90 -11.88 12.09
C VAL A 73 -5.41 -10.44 12.02
N MET A 74 -4.82 -10.02 10.91
CA MET A 74 -4.35 -8.64 10.72
C MET A 74 -5.51 -7.64 10.79
N GLN A 75 -6.66 -7.98 10.20
CA GLN A 75 -7.85 -7.13 10.28
C GLN A 75 -8.32 -6.96 11.73
N GLU A 76 -8.35 -8.03 12.51
CA GLU A 76 -8.76 -7.94 13.92
C GLU A 76 -7.74 -7.19 14.77
N ILE A 77 -6.44 -7.33 14.51
CA ILE A 77 -5.40 -6.55 15.18
C ILE A 77 -5.57 -5.05 14.91
N ILE A 78 -5.80 -4.69 13.64
CA ILE A 78 -6.03 -3.28 13.25
C ILE A 78 -7.28 -2.72 13.94
N LYS A 79 -8.37 -3.48 13.97
CA LYS A 79 -9.59 -3.07 14.67
C LYS A 79 -9.39 -2.94 16.19
N ALA A 80 -8.59 -3.81 16.78
CA ALA A 80 -8.29 -3.75 18.21
C ALA A 80 -7.48 -2.50 18.60
N ILE A 81 -6.56 -2.08 17.72
CA ILE A 81 -5.69 -0.92 17.96
C ILE A 81 -6.38 0.40 17.61
N PHE A 82 -7.03 0.48 16.45
CA PHE A 82 -7.58 1.73 15.90
C PHE A 82 -9.11 1.85 16.09
N GLY A 83 -9.76 0.77 16.52
CA GLY A 83 -11.22 0.70 16.61
C GLY A 83 -11.86 0.23 15.29
N ALA A 84 -13.14 -0.16 15.41
CA ALA A 84 -13.90 -0.67 14.27
C ALA A 84 -14.51 0.43 13.38
N ASN A 85 -14.55 1.66 13.85
CA ASN A 85 -15.16 2.77 13.15
C ASN A 85 -14.18 3.39 12.13
N PRO A 86 -14.62 3.64 10.90
CA PRO A 86 -13.79 4.32 9.91
C PRO A 86 -13.51 5.76 10.37
N ILE A 87 -12.25 6.17 10.28
CA ILE A 87 -11.83 7.54 10.57
C ILE A 87 -11.98 8.34 9.27
N PRO A 88 -12.94 9.27 9.17
CA PRO A 88 -13.11 10.09 7.98
C PRO A 88 -11.91 11.04 7.83
N GLN A 89 -11.25 10.99 6.70
CA GLN A 89 -10.20 11.93 6.35
C GLN A 89 -10.75 12.87 5.25
N PRO A 90 -10.71 14.19 5.46
CA PRO A 90 -11.07 15.14 4.41
C PRO A 90 -10.07 15.04 3.25
N ALA A 91 -10.56 15.32 2.04
CA ALA A 91 -9.67 15.40 0.89
C ALA A 91 -8.66 16.55 1.09
N PRO A 92 -7.40 16.39 0.62
CA PRO A 92 -6.42 17.47 0.67
C PRO A 92 -6.94 18.72 -0.04
N GLU A 93 -6.74 19.90 0.53
CA GLU A 93 -7.23 21.18 -0.03
C GLU A 93 -6.68 21.45 -1.44
N ILE A 94 -5.46 20.99 -1.73
CA ILE A 94 -4.82 21.08 -3.05
C ILE A 94 -5.66 20.40 -4.15
N PHE A 95 -6.42 19.38 -3.80
CA PHE A 95 -7.31 18.64 -4.71
C PHE A 95 -8.79 18.88 -4.38
N ALA A 96 -9.09 19.95 -3.63
CA ALA A 96 -10.45 20.38 -3.38
C ALA A 96 -11.08 20.88 -4.70
N GLY A 97 -12.27 20.35 -5.02
CA GLY A 97 -12.97 20.67 -6.24
C GLY A 97 -13.49 19.45 -6.97
N SER A 98 -14.22 19.70 -8.03
CA SER A 98 -14.84 18.67 -8.86
C SER A 98 -14.60 18.95 -10.34
N ALA A 99 -14.34 17.90 -11.11
CA ALA A 99 -14.29 17.94 -12.56
C ALA A 99 -15.64 17.54 -13.15
N ASP A 100 -16.10 18.28 -14.12
CA ASP A 100 -17.26 17.90 -14.91
C ASP A 100 -16.83 16.96 -16.03
N VAL A 101 -16.81 15.66 -15.70
CA VAL A 101 -16.45 14.61 -16.66
C VAL A 101 -17.53 14.46 -17.74
N GLY A 102 -18.78 14.87 -17.44
CA GLY A 102 -19.88 14.82 -18.39
C GLY A 102 -19.61 15.71 -19.59
N SER A 103 -19.05 16.89 -19.39
CA SER A 103 -18.71 17.82 -20.49
C SER A 103 -17.58 17.26 -21.37
N TRP A 104 -16.63 16.50 -20.83
CA TRP A 104 -15.54 15.86 -21.58
C TRP A 104 -16.04 14.70 -22.46
N LEU A 105 -17.09 14.02 -22.03
CA LEU A 105 -17.73 12.93 -22.77
C LEU A 105 -18.81 13.41 -23.76
N GLY A 106 -18.99 14.72 -23.91
CA GLY A 106 -20.03 15.31 -24.79
C GLY A 106 -21.45 15.18 -24.22
N LEU A 107 -21.59 14.91 -22.93
CA LEU A 107 -22.87 14.90 -22.22
C LEU A 107 -23.22 16.32 -21.71
N LYS A 108 -24.45 16.50 -21.21
CA LYS A 108 -24.85 17.80 -20.62
C LYS A 108 -23.90 18.16 -19.46
N ALA A 109 -23.47 19.41 -19.43
CA ALA A 109 -22.64 19.95 -18.35
C ALA A 109 -23.32 19.70 -16.99
N GLY A 110 -22.54 19.23 -16.00
CA GLY A 110 -23.03 18.87 -14.66
C GLY A 110 -23.71 17.50 -14.55
N SER A 111 -23.81 16.72 -15.64
CA SER A 111 -24.44 15.39 -15.59
C SER A 111 -23.61 14.37 -14.84
N VAL A 112 -22.28 14.48 -14.88
CA VAL A 112 -21.33 13.60 -14.17
C VAL A 112 -20.23 14.47 -13.56
N VAL A 113 -20.40 14.79 -12.27
CA VAL A 113 -19.43 15.57 -11.50
C VAL A 113 -18.60 14.62 -10.66
N TYR A 114 -17.27 14.65 -10.83
CA TYR A 114 -16.37 13.75 -10.14
C TYR A 114 -15.32 14.53 -9.32
N PRO A 115 -15.08 14.20 -8.05
CA PRO A 115 -14.08 14.90 -7.23
C PRO A 115 -12.68 14.73 -7.82
N TRP A 116 -11.91 15.82 -7.91
CA TRP A 116 -10.55 15.81 -8.46
C TRP A 116 -9.63 14.83 -7.74
N TRP A 117 -9.70 14.75 -6.42
CA TRP A 117 -8.86 13.87 -5.63
C TRP A 117 -9.00 12.39 -6.02
N ARG A 118 -10.21 11.94 -6.41
CA ARG A 118 -10.44 10.57 -6.88
C ARG A 118 -9.79 10.31 -8.23
N MET A 119 -9.80 11.28 -9.12
CA MET A 119 -9.15 11.16 -10.43
C MET A 119 -7.63 11.08 -10.28
N VAL A 120 -7.07 11.92 -9.41
CA VAL A 120 -5.63 11.89 -9.09
C VAL A 120 -5.25 10.55 -8.48
N TYR A 121 -6.06 10.04 -7.54
CA TYR A 121 -5.83 8.75 -6.93
C TYR A 121 -5.90 7.60 -7.94
N LEU A 122 -6.85 7.63 -8.87
CA LEU A 122 -6.98 6.65 -9.94
C LEU A 122 -5.77 6.69 -10.89
N ALA A 123 -5.34 7.88 -11.28
CA ALA A 123 -4.15 8.06 -12.12
C ALA A 123 -2.88 7.58 -11.42
N PHE A 124 -2.73 7.90 -10.13
CA PHE A 124 -1.61 7.43 -9.32
C PHE A 124 -1.61 5.90 -9.19
N SER A 125 -2.76 5.29 -8.92
CA SER A 125 -2.91 3.83 -8.84
C SER A 125 -2.55 3.15 -10.16
N ALA A 126 -3.04 3.68 -11.29
CA ALA A 126 -2.70 3.18 -12.62
C ALA A 126 -1.19 3.30 -12.90
N PHE A 127 -0.57 4.41 -12.49
CA PHE A 127 0.87 4.61 -12.62
C PHE A 127 1.67 3.59 -11.80
N VAL A 128 1.28 3.35 -10.55
CA VAL A 128 1.95 2.37 -9.67
C VAL A 128 1.83 0.95 -10.26
N ILE A 129 0.63 0.56 -10.72
CA ILE A 129 0.42 -0.75 -11.35
C ILE A 129 1.30 -0.88 -12.60
N ALA A 130 1.33 0.14 -13.47
CA ALA A 130 2.18 0.14 -14.65
C ALA A 130 3.66 0.06 -14.30
N ALA A 131 4.12 0.79 -13.28
CA ALA A 131 5.50 0.77 -12.83
C ALA A 131 5.92 -0.61 -12.31
N VAL A 132 5.09 -1.25 -11.49
CA VAL A 132 5.32 -2.61 -10.98
C VAL A 132 5.33 -3.62 -12.13
N PHE A 133 4.38 -3.51 -13.05
CA PHE A 133 4.33 -4.36 -14.24
C PHE A 133 5.60 -4.21 -15.09
N CYS A 134 6.01 -2.98 -15.41
CA CYS A 134 7.23 -2.71 -16.15
C CYS A 134 8.47 -3.23 -15.41
N PHE A 135 8.54 -3.03 -14.10
CA PHE A 135 9.63 -3.53 -13.28
C PHE A 135 9.74 -5.06 -13.35
N LEU A 136 8.64 -5.78 -13.18
CA LEU A 136 8.63 -7.24 -13.25
C LEU A 136 8.83 -7.75 -14.69
N GLN A 137 8.39 -7.03 -15.72
CA GLN A 137 8.48 -7.50 -17.10
C GLN A 137 9.84 -7.25 -17.72
N PHE A 138 10.45 -6.08 -17.47
CA PHE A 138 11.63 -5.62 -18.20
C PHE A 138 12.93 -5.70 -17.40
N THR A 139 12.90 -6.08 -16.12
CA THR A 139 14.14 -6.21 -15.33
C THR A 139 14.60 -7.66 -15.21
N THR A 140 15.92 -7.85 -15.05
CA THR A 140 16.53 -9.15 -14.76
C THR A 140 16.03 -9.74 -13.45
N PHE A 141 15.69 -8.87 -12.49
CA PHE A 141 15.07 -9.29 -11.23
C PHE A 141 13.72 -9.96 -11.48
N GLY A 142 12.83 -9.32 -12.26
CA GLY A 142 11.54 -9.88 -12.62
C GLY A 142 11.65 -11.19 -13.43
N MET A 143 12.68 -11.30 -14.28
CA MET A 143 12.96 -12.54 -15.02
C MET A 143 13.25 -13.71 -14.05
N VAL A 144 14.10 -13.50 -13.05
CA VAL A 144 14.44 -14.51 -12.05
C VAL A 144 13.21 -14.88 -11.20
N VAL A 145 12.39 -13.90 -10.86
CA VAL A 145 11.15 -14.15 -10.10
C VAL A 145 10.18 -15.02 -10.90
N ARG A 146 9.96 -14.71 -12.19
CA ARG A 146 9.08 -15.50 -13.05
C ARG A 146 9.61 -16.92 -13.27
N ALA A 147 10.90 -17.07 -13.46
CA ALA A 147 11.55 -18.39 -13.58
C ALA A 147 11.37 -19.19 -12.27
N GLY A 148 11.58 -18.55 -11.13
CA GLY A 148 11.41 -19.20 -9.82
C GLY A 148 9.96 -19.56 -9.48
N MET A 149 8.96 -18.87 -10.06
CA MET A 149 7.57 -19.26 -9.95
C MET A 149 7.21 -20.47 -10.82
N ALA A 150 7.90 -20.64 -11.96
CA ALA A 150 7.70 -21.78 -12.84
C ALA A 150 8.37 -23.05 -12.28
N ASP A 151 9.63 -22.94 -11.89
CA ASP A 151 10.41 -24.04 -11.31
C ASP A 151 11.46 -23.50 -10.33
N ARG A 152 11.11 -23.56 -9.05
CA ARG A 152 11.97 -23.07 -7.96
C ARG A 152 13.23 -23.92 -7.78
N GLU A 153 13.10 -25.24 -7.98
CA GLU A 153 14.18 -26.19 -7.73
C GLU A 153 15.27 -26.04 -8.78
N THR A 154 14.90 -25.97 -10.05
CA THR A 154 15.83 -25.78 -11.17
C THR A 154 16.60 -24.46 -11.07
N VAL A 155 15.92 -23.35 -10.75
CA VAL A 155 16.58 -22.04 -10.58
C VAL A 155 17.52 -22.05 -9.35
N GLY A 156 17.17 -22.76 -8.29
CA GLY A 156 18.04 -22.96 -7.12
C GLY A 156 19.33 -23.71 -7.46
N LEU A 157 19.27 -24.71 -8.34
CA LEU A 157 20.45 -25.46 -8.82
C LEU A 157 21.41 -24.60 -9.64
N MET A 158 20.92 -23.51 -10.25
CA MET A 158 21.78 -22.54 -10.95
C MET A 158 22.54 -21.59 -10.01
N GLY A 159 22.45 -21.81 -8.69
CA GLY A 159 23.12 -20.99 -7.67
C GLY A 159 22.44 -19.67 -7.33
N ILE A 160 21.21 -19.47 -7.78
CA ILE A 160 20.46 -18.24 -7.52
C ILE A 160 19.67 -18.42 -6.20
N ASP A 161 19.90 -17.51 -5.24
CA ASP A 161 19.14 -17.47 -3.98
C ASP A 161 17.72 -16.94 -4.22
N ILE A 162 16.82 -17.87 -4.52
CA ILE A 162 15.42 -17.57 -4.82
C ILE A 162 14.72 -17.06 -3.56
N ASP A 163 15.00 -17.59 -2.39
CA ASP A 163 14.36 -17.22 -1.13
C ASP A 163 14.53 -15.73 -0.86
N ARG A 164 15.75 -15.21 -1.06
CA ARG A 164 16.03 -13.78 -0.94
C ARG A 164 15.25 -12.94 -1.96
N ARG A 165 15.13 -13.42 -3.21
CA ARG A 165 14.38 -12.73 -4.26
C ARG A 165 12.89 -12.68 -3.94
N PHE A 166 12.31 -13.76 -3.47
CA PHE A 166 10.91 -13.80 -3.05
C PHE A 166 10.64 -12.88 -1.85
N THR A 167 11.53 -12.82 -0.85
CA THR A 167 11.42 -11.88 0.27
C THR A 167 11.37 -10.42 -0.22
N ILE A 168 12.22 -10.07 -1.19
CA ILE A 168 12.21 -8.71 -1.77
C ILE A 168 10.90 -8.41 -2.50
N VAL A 169 10.41 -9.37 -3.32
CA VAL A 169 9.11 -9.21 -4.02
C VAL A 169 7.97 -9.03 -3.02
N PHE A 170 7.97 -9.82 -1.96
CA PHE A 170 6.94 -9.72 -0.93
C PHE A 170 7.00 -8.37 -0.20
N GLY A 171 8.20 -7.90 0.12
CA GLY A 171 8.39 -6.57 0.69
C GLY A 171 7.92 -5.45 -0.23
N LEU A 172 8.22 -5.54 -1.55
CA LEU A 172 7.72 -4.59 -2.55
C LEU A 172 6.18 -4.64 -2.66
N ALA A 173 5.59 -5.83 -2.67
CA ALA A 173 4.14 -5.98 -2.72
C ALA A 173 3.43 -5.41 -1.47
N ALA A 174 4.09 -5.43 -0.32
CA ALA A 174 3.54 -4.83 0.91
C ALA A 174 3.55 -3.29 0.90
N ILE A 175 4.39 -2.67 0.06
CA ILE A 175 4.46 -1.20 -0.08
C ILE A 175 3.41 -0.69 -1.07
N VAL A 176 3.09 -1.47 -2.12
CA VAL A 176 2.14 -1.12 -3.18
C VAL A 176 0.70 -1.27 -2.74
#